data_d8217cf3e85a96a99c92e52c345bf22b
#
_entry.id   d8217cf3e85a96a99c92e52c345bf22b
#
_cell.length_a   1.000
_cell.length_b   1.000
_cell.length_c   1.000
_cell.angle_alpha   90.00
_cell.angle_beta   90.00
_cell.angle_gamma   90.00
#
_symmetry.space_group_name_H-M   'P 1'
#
loop_
_entity.id
_entity.type
_entity.pdbx_description
1 polymer ?
#
loop_
_entity_poly.entity_id
_entity_poly.type
_entity_poly.pdbx_seq_one_letter_code
_entity_poly.pdbx_strand_id
1 'polypeptide(L)'
;MFKTLVIFLILWTHMVNVESTCDTELQNGLFQDLLNIKMKIKGPSSAEPSTCNCKKIVIAFTASLSTTKAIAIGSHAVVKYDKVWTNEGKGYDPNSGIFTAPRKGFYQISARTVGMYPGAGYHTGSANIVLKLMKGDRVYIKHRSGTEEIHSDGDHWNMFSGFLISE
;
A
#
# COMPACT_ATOMS: atom_id res chain seq x y z
N MET A 1 30.15 27.00 3.64
CA MET A 1 29.28 26.08 2.86
C MET A 1 29.09 24.73 3.52
N PHE A 2 29.04 24.65 4.89
CA PHE A 2 28.96 23.39 5.66
C PHE A 2 27.78 23.30 6.64
N LYS A 3 26.85 24.26 6.63
CA LYS A 3 25.72 24.26 7.59
C LYS A 3 24.44 23.57 7.12
N THR A 4 24.32 23.28 5.82
CA THR A 4 23.08 22.68 5.28
C THR A 4 23.05 21.16 5.38
N LEU A 5 24.20 20.51 5.54
CA LEU A 5 24.28 19.03 5.60
C LEU A 5 23.88 18.47 6.97
N VAL A 6 24.08 19.26 8.04
CA VAL A 6 23.80 18.81 9.43
C VAL A 6 22.30 18.77 9.72
N ILE A 7 21.50 19.63 9.08
CA ILE A 7 20.03 19.66 9.30
C ILE A 7 19.36 18.45 8.66
N PHE A 8 19.85 17.96 7.53
CA PHE A 8 19.31 16.75 6.88
C PHE A 8 19.59 15.47 7.67
N LEU A 9 20.73 15.38 8.35
CA LEU A 9 21.07 14.22 9.19
C LEU A 9 20.25 14.18 10.48
N ILE A 10 19.92 15.34 11.06
CA ILE A 10 19.12 15.41 12.28
C ILE A 10 17.65 15.08 12.00
N LEU A 11 17.12 15.44 10.83
CA LEU A 11 15.76 15.07 10.45
C LEU A 11 15.61 13.58 10.11
N TRP A 12 16.69 12.87 9.75
CA TRP A 12 16.62 11.44 9.47
C TRP A 12 16.70 10.57 10.74
N THR A 13 17.29 11.06 11.83
CA THR A 13 17.33 10.31 13.10
C THR A 13 16.02 10.41 13.90
N HIS A 14 15.07 11.26 13.48
CA HIS A 14 13.73 11.35 14.06
C HIS A 14 12.66 10.63 13.23
N MET A 15 13.02 9.79 12.27
CA MET A 15 12.12 8.77 11.75
C MET A 15 11.88 7.76 12.86
N VAL A 16 10.86 8.08 13.60
CA VAL A 16 10.27 7.35 14.70
C VAL A 16 10.19 5.87 14.38
N ASN A 17 10.81 5.04 15.21
CA ASN A 17 10.38 3.66 15.40
C ASN A 17 8.94 3.69 15.90
N VAL A 18 8.00 3.59 14.98
CA VAL A 18 6.63 3.21 15.32
C VAL A 18 6.67 1.70 15.51
N GLU A 19 7.19 1.28 16.64
CA GLU A 19 6.84 -0.01 17.18
C GLU A 19 5.34 0.03 17.45
N SER A 20 4.59 -0.76 16.70
CA SER A 20 3.18 -0.97 16.94
C SER A 20 3.06 -1.75 18.25
N THR A 21 3.03 -1.05 19.35
CA THR A 21 2.74 -1.63 20.66
C THR A 21 1.26 -1.94 20.74
N CYS A 22 0.90 -3.20 20.52
CA CYS A 22 -0.36 -3.75 21.03
C CYS A 22 -0.37 -3.84 22.57
N ASP A 23 0.66 -3.35 23.25
CA ASP A 23 0.92 -3.66 24.67
C ASP A 23 0.79 -2.51 25.65
N THR A 24 0.46 -1.29 25.23
CA THR A 24 0.62 -0.14 26.15
C THR A 24 -0.63 0.30 26.90
N GLU A 25 -1.78 -0.28 26.68
CA GLU A 25 -2.99 0.09 27.46
C GLU A 25 -3.32 -0.82 28.66
N LEU A 26 -2.62 -1.93 28.83
CA LEU A 26 -2.88 -2.87 29.92
C LEU A 26 -2.09 -2.60 31.21
N GLN A 27 -1.32 -1.53 31.28
CA GLN A 27 -0.49 -1.22 32.45
C GLN A 27 -1.14 -0.25 33.45
N ASN A 28 -2.44 -0.05 33.39
CA ASN A 28 -3.12 0.63 34.48
C ASN A 28 -3.22 -0.31 35.68
N GLY A 29 -2.59 0.09 36.81
CA GLY A 29 -2.48 -0.73 38.03
C GLY A 29 -3.81 -1.38 38.48
N LEU A 30 -4.94 -0.71 38.25
CA LEU A 30 -6.29 -1.24 38.54
C LEU A 30 -6.62 -2.49 37.74
N PHE A 31 -6.16 -2.62 36.49
CA PHE A 31 -6.42 -3.79 35.66
C PHE A 31 -5.56 -4.98 36.10
N GLN A 32 -4.32 -4.72 36.49
CA GLN A 32 -3.44 -5.73 37.07
C GLN A 32 -3.98 -6.24 38.41
N ASP A 33 -4.56 -5.37 39.23
CA ASP A 33 -5.20 -5.76 40.50
C ASP A 33 -6.42 -6.61 40.26
N LEU A 34 -7.26 -6.34 39.26
CA LEU A 34 -8.39 -7.17 38.87
C LEU A 34 -7.98 -8.53 38.35
N LEU A 35 -6.90 -8.63 37.57
CA LEU A 35 -6.34 -9.90 37.10
C LEU A 35 -5.78 -10.71 38.25
N ASN A 36 -5.10 -10.08 39.20
CA ASN A 36 -4.55 -10.74 40.40
C ASN A 36 -5.67 -11.29 41.33
N ILE A 37 -6.77 -10.56 41.44
CA ILE A 37 -7.96 -11.01 42.18
C ILE A 37 -8.58 -12.23 41.48
N LYS A 38 -8.69 -12.23 40.15
CA LYS A 38 -9.23 -13.36 39.38
C LYS A 38 -8.37 -14.63 39.50
N MET A 39 -7.06 -14.47 39.59
CA MET A 39 -6.13 -15.59 39.75
C MET A 39 -6.16 -16.17 41.18
N LYS A 40 -6.46 -15.35 42.22
CA LYS A 40 -6.65 -15.81 43.61
C LYS A 40 -7.93 -16.62 43.82
N ILE A 41 -8.95 -16.40 42.99
CA ILE A 41 -10.27 -17.09 43.11
C ILE A 41 -10.26 -18.42 42.34
N LYS A 42 -9.47 -18.56 41.30
CA LYS A 42 -9.24 -19.84 40.59
C LYS A 42 -7.90 -20.40 41.02
N GLY A 43 -7.88 -21.55 41.67
CA GLY A 43 -6.66 -22.30 41.96
C GLY A 43 -5.79 -22.52 40.71
N PRO A 44 -4.56 -23.05 40.82
CA PRO A 44 -3.58 -23.08 39.74
C PRO A 44 -4.11 -23.88 38.53
N SER A 45 -4.80 -23.22 37.65
CA SER A 45 -5.07 -23.69 36.32
C SER A 45 -3.85 -23.34 35.51
N SER A 46 -3.12 -24.30 35.02
CA SER A 46 -2.01 -24.17 34.06
C SER A 46 -2.55 -23.72 32.72
N ALA A 47 -3.07 -22.51 32.68
CA ALA A 47 -3.32 -21.80 31.41
C ALA A 47 -2.01 -21.13 31.01
N GLU A 48 -1.31 -21.73 30.07
CA GLU A 48 -0.23 -21.04 29.35
C GLU A 48 -0.71 -19.68 28.89
N PRO A 49 0.14 -18.61 28.96
CA PRO A 49 -0.21 -17.32 28.40
C PRO A 49 -0.49 -17.53 26.91
N SER A 50 -1.75 -17.36 26.52
CA SER A 50 -2.11 -17.36 25.10
C SER A 50 -1.38 -16.20 24.47
N THR A 51 -0.25 -16.47 23.82
CA THR A 51 0.40 -15.55 22.92
C THR A 51 -0.61 -15.24 21.84
N CYS A 52 -1.23 -14.07 21.91
CA CYS A 52 -2.05 -13.53 20.81
C CYS A 52 -1.12 -13.36 19.62
N ASN A 53 -0.97 -14.40 18.83
CA ASN A 53 -0.24 -14.34 17.57
C ASN A 53 -1.13 -13.59 16.56
N CYS A 54 -1.20 -12.28 16.72
CA CYS A 54 -1.85 -11.40 15.74
C CYS A 54 -1.03 -11.44 14.46
N LYS A 55 -1.30 -12.42 13.61
CA LYS A 55 -0.69 -12.50 12.28
C LYS A 55 -1.10 -11.25 11.52
N LYS A 56 -0.19 -10.27 11.48
CA LYS A 56 -0.39 -9.03 10.72
C LYS A 56 -0.61 -9.39 9.26
N ILE A 57 -1.82 -9.15 8.76
CA ILE A 57 -2.15 -9.39 7.37
C ILE A 57 -1.68 -8.17 6.59
N VAL A 58 -0.74 -8.38 5.69
CA VAL A 58 -0.26 -7.36 4.77
C VAL A 58 -0.92 -7.60 3.41
N ILE A 59 -1.58 -6.58 2.89
CA ILE A 59 -2.07 -6.55 1.52
C ILE A 59 -1.53 -5.27 0.90
N ALA A 60 -0.63 -5.42 -0.05
CA ALA A 60 0.00 -4.28 -0.73
C ALA A 60 0.47 -4.71 -2.12
N PHE A 61 0.38 -3.80 -3.07
CA PHE A 61 0.95 -4.00 -4.39
C PHE A 61 1.57 -2.71 -4.92
N THR A 62 2.59 -2.87 -5.73
CA THR A 62 3.21 -1.80 -6.52
C THR A 62 3.67 -2.40 -7.84
N ALA A 63 3.25 -1.79 -8.93
CA ALA A 63 3.63 -2.19 -10.27
C ALA A 63 3.93 -0.96 -11.14
N SER A 64 4.80 -1.13 -12.13
CA SER A 64 5.17 -0.12 -13.12
C SER A 64 5.20 -0.71 -14.53
N LEU A 65 5.39 0.13 -15.53
CA LEU A 65 5.66 -0.34 -16.88
C LEU A 65 7.13 -0.73 -17.03
N SER A 66 7.39 -1.89 -17.64
CA SER A 66 8.76 -2.36 -17.91
C SER A 66 9.33 -1.80 -19.22
N THR A 67 8.48 -1.33 -20.11
CA THR A 67 8.90 -0.85 -21.44
C THR A 67 9.68 0.46 -21.33
N THR A 68 10.61 0.63 -22.29
CA THR A 68 11.39 1.87 -22.48
C THR A 68 10.91 2.66 -23.69
N LYS A 69 9.72 2.37 -24.20
CA LYS A 69 9.14 3.00 -25.39
C LYS A 69 7.73 3.47 -25.10
N ALA A 70 7.29 4.47 -25.85
CA ALA A 70 5.89 4.86 -25.85
C ALA A 70 4.98 3.68 -26.26
N ILE A 71 3.87 3.52 -25.58
CA ILE A 71 2.89 2.46 -25.83
C ILE A 71 1.60 3.12 -26.29
N ALA A 72 1.17 2.77 -27.50
CA ALA A 72 -0.20 3.08 -27.92
C ALA A 72 -1.18 2.18 -27.18
N ILE A 73 -2.08 2.78 -26.42
CA ILE A 73 -3.14 2.06 -25.71
C ILE A 73 -4.47 2.36 -26.39
N GLY A 74 -5.17 1.30 -26.76
CA GLY A 74 -6.49 1.41 -27.36
C GLY A 74 -7.47 2.16 -26.47
N SER A 75 -8.42 2.85 -27.08
CA SER A 75 -9.49 3.55 -26.36
C SER A 75 -10.21 2.58 -25.41
N HIS A 76 -10.38 3.03 -24.18
CA HIS A 76 -11.02 2.26 -23.09
C HIS A 76 -10.27 0.99 -22.65
N ALA A 77 -9.05 0.76 -23.10
CA ALA A 77 -8.25 -0.38 -22.65
C ALA A 77 -7.69 -0.15 -21.22
N VAL A 78 -7.49 -1.26 -20.50
CA VAL A 78 -6.86 -1.25 -19.18
C VAL A 78 -5.35 -1.14 -19.36
N VAL A 79 -4.72 -0.24 -18.59
CA VAL A 79 -3.26 -0.10 -18.55
C VAL A 79 -2.69 -1.26 -17.76
N LYS A 80 -1.80 -2.03 -18.38
CA LYS A 80 -1.16 -3.18 -17.75
C LYS A 80 0.23 -2.80 -17.26
N TYR A 81 0.36 -2.59 -15.96
CA TYR A 81 1.65 -2.35 -15.32
C TYR A 81 2.31 -3.71 -15.07
N ASP A 82 3.17 -4.12 -15.98
CA ASP A 82 3.69 -5.49 -16.09
C ASP A 82 4.89 -5.77 -15.17
N LYS A 83 5.60 -4.74 -14.71
CA LYS A 83 6.71 -4.84 -13.77
C LYS A 83 6.20 -4.77 -12.34
N VAL A 84 6.05 -5.92 -11.70
CA VAL A 84 5.61 -6.00 -10.30
C VAL A 84 6.80 -5.86 -9.35
N TRP A 85 6.71 -4.92 -8.41
CA TRP A 85 7.69 -4.67 -7.34
C TRP A 85 7.26 -5.35 -6.04
N THR A 86 5.98 -5.26 -5.74
CA THR A 86 5.38 -5.81 -4.51
C THR A 86 4.00 -6.35 -4.85
N ASN A 87 3.61 -7.49 -4.31
CA ASN A 87 2.27 -8.06 -4.45
C ASN A 87 1.92 -8.97 -3.26
N GLU A 88 1.94 -8.38 -2.06
CA GLU A 88 1.55 -9.07 -0.84
C GLU A 88 0.03 -9.25 -0.80
N GLY A 89 -0.41 -10.45 -0.46
CA GLY A 89 -1.83 -10.83 -0.56
C GLY A 89 -2.27 -11.20 -1.97
N LYS A 90 -1.39 -11.14 -2.98
CA LYS A 90 -1.61 -11.59 -4.38
C LYS A 90 -2.86 -10.99 -5.04
N GLY A 91 -3.17 -9.73 -4.70
CA GLY A 91 -4.36 -9.05 -5.22
C GLY A 91 -4.19 -8.47 -6.62
N TYR A 92 -2.97 -8.20 -7.06
CA TYR A 92 -2.70 -7.61 -8.36
C TYR A 92 -2.30 -8.66 -9.41
N ASP A 93 -2.91 -8.58 -10.60
CA ASP A 93 -2.57 -9.41 -11.76
C ASP A 93 -1.94 -8.55 -12.86
N PRO A 94 -0.63 -8.71 -13.17
CA PRO A 94 0.04 -7.92 -14.20
C PRO A 94 -0.42 -8.22 -15.63
N ASN A 95 -1.01 -9.41 -15.89
CA ASN A 95 -1.50 -9.76 -17.22
C ASN A 95 -2.78 -9.01 -17.58
N SER A 96 -3.62 -8.73 -16.60
CA SER A 96 -4.85 -7.96 -16.78
C SER A 96 -4.71 -6.48 -16.40
N GLY A 97 -3.73 -6.11 -15.56
CA GLY A 97 -3.58 -4.77 -15.00
C GLY A 97 -4.58 -4.45 -13.90
N ILE A 98 -5.18 -5.47 -13.28
CA ILE A 98 -6.29 -5.33 -12.34
C ILE A 98 -5.85 -5.73 -10.94
N PHE A 99 -6.14 -4.87 -9.97
CA PHE A 99 -6.11 -5.22 -8.55
C PHE A 99 -7.49 -5.70 -8.13
N THR A 100 -7.57 -6.88 -7.53
CA THR A 100 -8.79 -7.43 -6.92
C THR A 100 -8.59 -7.47 -5.41
N ALA A 101 -9.44 -6.79 -4.65
CA ALA A 101 -9.33 -6.69 -3.20
C ALA A 101 -9.44 -8.08 -2.55
N PRO A 102 -8.38 -8.59 -1.89
CA PRO A 102 -8.41 -9.92 -1.25
C PRO A 102 -9.31 -9.96 -0.02
N ARG A 103 -9.55 -8.80 0.60
CA ARG A 103 -10.38 -8.62 1.79
C ARG A 103 -11.21 -7.34 1.71
N LYS A 104 -12.27 -7.30 2.50
CA LYS A 104 -13.01 -6.06 2.77
C LYS A 104 -12.14 -5.12 3.59
N GLY A 105 -12.16 -3.82 3.27
CA GLY A 105 -11.44 -2.82 4.07
C GLY A 105 -11.30 -1.47 3.37
N PHE A 106 -10.57 -0.57 4.00
CA PHE A 106 -10.16 0.70 3.42
C PHE A 106 -8.80 0.54 2.77
N TYR A 107 -8.71 0.92 1.52
CA TYR A 107 -7.51 0.81 0.71
C TYR A 107 -7.04 2.19 0.25
N GLN A 108 -5.77 2.46 0.42
CA GLN A 108 -5.09 3.54 -0.28
C GLN A 108 -4.74 3.07 -1.69
N ILE A 109 -5.15 3.81 -2.71
CA ILE A 109 -4.85 3.53 -4.11
C ILE A 109 -4.18 4.75 -4.71
N SER A 110 -3.05 4.54 -5.39
CA SER A 110 -2.29 5.58 -6.07
C SER A 110 -1.96 5.16 -7.48
N ALA A 111 -2.08 6.07 -8.42
CA ALA A 111 -1.65 5.87 -9.79
C ALA A 111 -0.98 7.13 -10.32
N ARG A 112 0.04 6.93 -11.15
CA ARG A 112 0.68 7.97 -11.95
C ARG A 112 0.90 7.44 -13.35
N THR A 113 0.54 8.24 -14.34
CA THR A 113 0.74 7.90 -15.75
C THR A 113 1.29 9.13 -16.48
N VAL A 114 2.35 8.94 -17.24
CA VAL A 114 2.91 9.95 -18.13
C VAL A 114 2.41 9.65 -19.52
N GLY A 115 1.69 10.57 -20.11
CA GLY A 115 1.21 10.49 -21.47
C GLY A 115 1.98 11.44 -22.41
N MET A 116 1.89 11.18 -23.70
CA MET A 116 2.43 12.00 -24.74
C MET A 116 1.38 12.19 -25.84
N TYR A 117 1.12 13.44 -26.21
CA TYR A 117 0.40 13.76 -27.42
C TYR A 117 1.39 13.97 -28.55
N PRO A 118 1.22 13.34 -29.71
CA PRO A 118 2.04 13.64 -30.88
C PRO A 118 2.02 15.14 -31.19
N GLY A 119 3.21 15.79 -31.10
CA GLY A 119 3.36 17.22 -31.36
C GLY A 119 3.02 18.21 -30.24
N ALA A 120 2.56 17.73 -29.07
CA ALA A 120 2.14 18.59 -27.95
C ALA A 120 2.94 18.40 -26.64
N GLY A 121 3.89 17.47 -26.61
CA GLY A 121 4.74 17.22 -25.45
C GLY A 121 4.16 16.25 -24.43
N TYR A 122 4.82 16.18 -23.27
CA TYR A 122 4.46 15.25 -22.18
C TYR A 122 3.46 15.87 -21.23
N HIS A 123 2.57 15.04 -20.69
CA HIS A 123 1.68 15.40 -19.61
C HIS A 123 1.63 14.27 -18.57
N THR A 124 1.34 14.61 -17.33
CA THR A 124 1.26 13.63 -16.24
C THR A 124 -0.13 13.68 -15.63
N GLY A 125 -0.76 12.49 -15.56
CA GLY A 125 -1.95 12.26 -14.75
C GLY A 125 -1.57 11.54 -13.46
N SER A 126 -2.10 11.98 -12.32
CA SER A 126 -1.94 11.28 -11.05
C SER A 126 -3.25 11.24 -10.29
N ALA A 127 -3.46 10.16 -9.57
CA ALA A 127 -4.58 9.99 -8.66
C ALA A 127 -4.09 9.37 -7.35
N ASN A 128 -4.65 9.84 -6.24
CA ASN A 128 -4.40 9.31 -4.92
C ASN A 128 -5.72 9.34 -4.13
N ILE A 129 -6.25 8.16 -3.77
CA ILE A 129 -7.59 8.05 -3.22
C ILE A 129 -7.66 6.93 -2.19
N VAL A 130 -8.52 7.12 -1.18
CA VAL A 130 -8.89 6.06 -0.24
C VAL A 130 -10.26 5.53 -0.62
N LEU A 131 -10.35 4.21 -0.81
CA LEU A 131 -11.57 3.51 -1.19
C LEU A 131 -11.95 2.47 -0.15
N LYS A 132 -13.23 2.36 0.16
CA LYS A 132 -13.77 1.20 0.86
C LYS A 132 -14.11 0.13 -0.15
N LEU A 133 -13.40 -0.99 -0.09
CA LEU A 133 -13.58 -2.11 -1.02
C LEU A 133 -14.13 -3.33 -0.28
N MET A 134 -15.01 -4.06 -0.94
CA MET A 134 -15.42 -5.40 -0.54
C MET A 134 -14.45 -6.42 -1.11
N LYS A 135 -14.37 -7.61 -0.50
CA LYS A 135 -13.61 -8.72 -1.10
C LYS A 135 -14.13 -9.01 -2.51
N GLY A 136 -13.22 -9.03 -3.48
CA GLY A 136 -13.51 -9.26 -4.89
C GLY A 136 -13.74 -8.00 -5.72
N ASP A 137 -13.82 -6.81 -5.09
CA ASP A 137 -13.89 -5.55 -5.83
C ASP A 137 -12.61 -5.32 -6.63
N ARG A 138 -12.78 -4.75 -7.82
CA ARG A 138 -11.72 -4.60 -8.82
C ARG A 138 -11.37 -3.14 -9.04
N VAL A 139 -10.08 -2.82 -8.99
CA VAL A 139 -9.55 -1.48 -9.26
C VAL A 139 -8.52 -1.57 -10.38
N TYR A 140 -8.60 -0.67 -11.34
CA TYR A 140 -7.69 -0.63 -12.48
C TYR A 140 -7.62 0.78 -13.08
N ILE A 141 -6.57 1.04 -13.81
CA ILE A 141 -6.40 2.28 -14.58
C ILE A 141 -6.84 2.02 -16.01
N LYS A 142 -7.73 2.88 -16.49
CA LYS A 142 -8.32 2.74 -17.84
C LYS A 142 -7.95 3.96 -18.67
N HIS A 143 -7.44 3.72 -19.87
CA HIS A 143 -7.25 4.78 -20.86
C HIS A 143 -8.61 5.30 -21.32
N ARG A 144 -8.79 6.61 -21.31
CA ARG A 144 -10.10 7.20 -21.57
C ARG A 144 -10.48 7.12 -23.05
N SER A 145 -9.78 7.82 -23.89
CA SER A 145 -9.95 7.86 -25.35
C SER A 145 -8.94 8.83 -25.95
N GLY A 146 -8.61 8.66 -27.22
CA GLY A 146 -7.73 9.56 -27.94
C GLY A 146 -6.55 8.84 -28.60
N THR A 147 -5.65 9.61 -29.16
CA THR A 147 -4.42 9.18 -29.82
C THR A 147 -3.21 9.28 -28.89
N GLU A 148 -3.46 9.42 -27.59
CA GLU A 148 -2.42 9.51 -26.58
C GLU A 148 -1.65 8.20 -26.45
N GLU A 149 -0.36 8.31 -26.32
CA GLU A 149 0.51 7.20 -25.98
C GLU A 149 0.94 7.33 -24.51
N ILE A 150 1.07 6.21 -23.81
CA ILE A 150 1.73 6.21 -22.51
C ILE A 150 3.23 6.19 -22.77
N HIS A 151 3.91 7.25 -22.33
CA HIS A 151 5.35 7.35 -22.43
C HIS A 151 6.01 6.61 -21.27
N SER A 152 6.98 5.77 -21.59
CA SER A 152 7.83 5.12 -20.60
C SER A 152 9.28 5.14 -21.12
N ASP A 153 10.19 5.61 -20.28
CA ASP A 153 11.63 5.71 -20.58
C ASP A 153 12.48 4.73 -19.75
N GLY A 154 11.82 3.80 -19.05
CA GLY A 154 12.46 2.85 -18.16
C GLY A 154 12.67 3.34 -16.74
N ASP A 155 12.44 4.61 -16.45
CA ASP A 155 12.57 5.20 -15.11
C ASP A 155 11.37 4.92 -14.19
N HIS A 156 10.45 4.07 -14.64
CA HIS A 156 9.28 3.62 -13.87
C HIS A 156 8.36 4.76 -13.39
N TRP A 157 8.28 5.85 -14.13
CA TRP A 157 7.41 6.99 -13.81
C TRP A 157 5.93 6.64 -13.84
N ASN A 158 5.58 5.61 -14.61
CA ASN A 158 4.23 5.08 -14.67
C ASN A 158 4.07 4.01 -13.58
N MET A 159 3.29 4.30 -12.58
CA MET A 159 3.11 3.42 -11.41
C MET A 159 1.65 3.25 -11.05
N PHE A 160 1.32 2.06 -10.58
CA PHE A 160 0.04 1.74 -9.95
C PHE A 160 0.32 0.98 -8.66
N SER A 161 -0.20 1.47 -7.56
CA SER A 161 0.05 0.90 -6.23
C SER A 161 -1.17 1.01 -5.33
N GLY A 162 -1.20 0.19 -4.31
CA GLY A 162 -2.20 0.27 -3.27
C GLY A 162 -1.88 -0.63 -2.10
N PHE A 163 -2.48 -0.33 -0.95
CA PHE A 163 -2.35 -1.15 0.26
C PHE A 163 -3.59 -1.04 1.15
N LEU A 164 -3.82 -2.06 1.95
CA LEU A 164 -4.87 -2.10 2.96
C LEU A 164 -4.46 -1.22 4.15
N ILE A 165 -5.32 -0.26 4.52
CA ILE A 165 -5.16 0.58 5.70
C ILE A 165 -5.75 -0.14 6.92
N SER A 166 -7.01 -0.59 6.81
CA SER A 166 -7.76 -1.26 7.87
C SER A 166 -8.90 -2.10 7.30
N GLU A 167 -9.33 -3.10 8.05
CA GLU A 167 -10.53 -3.92 7.76
C GLU A 167 -11.81 -3.31 8.38
#